data_b78f90157430a10fc893f9688c90e381
#
_entry.id   b78f90157430a10fc893f9688c90e381
#
_cell.length_a   1.000
_cell.length_b   1.000
_cell.length_c   1.000
_cell.angle_alpha   90.00
_cell.angle_beta   90.00
_cell.angle_gamma   90.00
#
_symmetry.space_group_name_H-M   'P 1'
#
loop_
_entity.id
_entity.type
_entity.pdbx_description
1 polymer ?
#
loop_
_entity_poly.entity_id
_entity_poly.type
_entity_poly.pdbx_seq_one_letter_code
_entity_poly.pdbx_strand_id
1 'polypeptide(L)'
;MPEAAWIKTVNEEDAREDLAAVYAECADPKTSRVARIMKVHCLNPQSMLDHRALYRTLMFGPSPLRRYQREMISTVVSALNGCHY
;
A
#
# COMPACT_ATOMS: atom_id res chain seq x y z
N MET A 1 12.61 18.22 1.47
CA MET A 1 11.38 17.42 1.55
C MET A 1 11.54 16.30 2.56
N PRO A 2 10.69 16.22 3.55
CA PRO A 2 10.80 15.11 4.49
C PRO A 2 10.56 13.77 3.79
N GLU A 3 11.24 12.75 4.25
CA GLU A 3 11.09 11.43 3.71
C GLU A 3 9.72 10.84 4.10
N ALA A 4 9.17 9.99 3.23
CA ALA A 4 7.88 9.34 3.46
C ALA A 4 7.97 8.28 4.57
N ALA A 5 9.16 7.76 4.83
CA ALA A 5 9.41 6.73 5.84
C ALA A 5 10.82 6.88 6.38
N TRP A 6 11.09 6.23 7.52
CA TRP A 6 12.41 6.26 8.14
C TRP A 6 13.42 5.37 7.40
N ILE A 7 12.93 4.49 6.54
CA ILE A 7 13.79 3.69 5.67
C ILE A 7 13.84 4.30 4.28
N LYS A 8 14.87 3.95 3.51
CA LYS A 8 15.01 4.42 2.14
C LYS A 8 13.85 3.93 1.28
N THR A 9 13.27 4.85 0.53
CA THR A 9 12.26 4.53 -0.49
C THR A 9 12.72 5.02 -1.85
N VAL A 10 12.20 4.38 -2.90
CA VAL A 10 12.51 4.72 -4.29
C VAL A 10 11.28 5.36 -4.91
N ASN A 11 11.45 6.50 -5.56
CA ASN A 11 10.36 7.17 -6.25
C ASN A 11 9.96 6.40 -7.51
N GLU A 12 8.74 6.62 -7.97
CA GLU A 12 8.21 5.93 -9.16
C GLU A 12 9.10 6.18 -10.38
N GLU A 13 9.63 7.39 -10.52
CA GLU A 13 10.48 7.78 -11.64
C GLU A 13 11.82 7.05 -11.64
N ASP A 14 12.28 6.62 -10.49
CA ASP A 14 13.57 5.99 -10.30
C ASP A 14 13.53 4.47 -10.26
N ALA A 15 12.32 3.89 -10.27
CA ALA A 15 12.17 2.43 -10.21
C ALA A 15 12.65 1.79 -11.51
N ARG A 16 13.37 0.66 -11.38
CA ARG A 16 13.94 -0.08 -12.50
C ARG A 16 13.65 -1.57 -12.36
N GLU A 17 13.67 -2.26 -13.48
CA GLU A 17 13.55 -3.74 -13.52
C GLU A 17 12.33 -4.26 -12.76
N ASP A 18 12.54 -5.19 -11.82
CA ASP A 18 11.46 -5.82 -11.06
C ASP A 18 10.65 -4.80 -10.27
N LEU A 19 11.31 -3.80 -9.69
CA LEU A 19 10.62 -2.78 -8.92
C LEU A 19 9.70 -1.94 -9.81
N ALA A 20 10.13 -1.63 -11.03
CA ALA A 20 9.30 -0.88 -11.97
C ALA A 20 8.02 -1.66 -12.31
N ALA A 21 8.14 -2.96 -12.53
CA ALA A 21 6.99 -3.83 -12.82
C ALA A 21 6.03 -3.89 -11.63
N VAL A 22 6.56 -4.04 -10.41
CA VAL A 22 5.74 -4.09 -9.20
C VAL A 22 5.05 -2.75 -8.95
N TYR A 23 5.75 -1.65 -9.13
CA TYR A 23 5.17 -0.31 -8.98
C TYR A 23 4.03 -0.09 -9.97
N ALA A 24 4.21 -0.51 -11.22
CA ALA A 24 3.14 -0.40 -12.22
C ALA A 24 1.89 -1.17 -11.80
N GLU A 25 2.06 -2.33 -11.18
CA GLU A 25 0.95 -3.15 -10.71
C GLU A 25 0.26 -2.58 -9.47
N CYS A 26 1.03 -1.95 -8.58
CA CYS A 26 0.53 -1.43 -7.30
C CYS A 26 0.09 0.03 -7.37
N ALA A 27 0.37 0.75 -8.44
CA ALA A 27 0.04 2.17 -8.57
C ALA A 27 -1.47 2.40 -8.64
N ASP A 28 -1.90 3.54 -8.09
CA ASP A 28 -3.28 3.99 -8.22
C ASP A 28 -3.55 4.34 -9.70
N PRO A 29 -4.58 3.76 -10.32
CA PRO A 29 -4.88 4.02 -11.74
C PRO A 29 -5.12 5.50 -12.06
N LYS A 30 -5.57 6.28 -11.08
CA LYS A 30 -5.90 7.70 -11.29
C LYS A 30 -4.68 8.61 -11.20
N THR A 31 -3.75 8.31 -10.30
CA THR A 31 -2.61 9.18 -10.02
C THR A 31 -1.29 8.64 -10.54
N SER A 32 -1.23 7.37 -10.90
CA SER A 32 -0.02 6.64 -11.27
C SER A 32 1.03 6.61 -10.14
N ARG A 33 0.60 6.88 -8.91
CA ARG A 33 1.49 6.90 -7.75
C ARG A 33 1.25 5.69 -6.87
N VAL A 34 2.31 5.24 -6.21
CA VAL A 34 2.25 4.13 -5.26
C VAL A 34 2.07 4.68 -3.85
N ALA A 35 1.13 4.11 -3.10
CA ALA A 35 0.89 4.55 -1.72
C ALA A 35 2.16 4.37 -0.89
N ARG A 36 2.38 5.28 0.06
CA ARG A 36 3.58 5.26 0.91
C ARG A 36 3.75 3.96 1.67
N ILE A 37 2.65 3.39 2.15
CA ILE A 37 2.68 2.13 2.88
C ILE A 37 3.17 0.97 1.98
N MET A 38 2.95 1.06 0.69
CA MET A 38 3.48 0.08 -0.27
C MET A 38 4.96 0.37 -0.57
N LYS A 39 5.34 1.65 -0.69
CA LYS A 39 6.72 2.03 -1.00
C LYS A 39 7.74 1.57 0.03
N VAL A 40 7.34 1.37 1.27
CA VAL A 40 8.28 0.88 2.29
C VAL A 40 8.82 -0.52 1.96
N HIS A 41 8.18 -1.23 1.03
CA HIS A 41 8.63 -2.53 0.54
C HIS A 41 9.57 -2.44 -0.66
N CYS A 42 9.94 -1.24 -1.11
CA CYS A 42 10.64 -1.07 -2.39
C CYS A 42 11.97 -1.82 -2.49
N LEU A 43 12.63 -2.06 -1.36
CA LEU A 43 13.89 -2.82 -1.35
C LEU A 43 13.66 -4.33 -1.47
N ASN A 44 12.43 -4.78 -1.32
CA ASN A 44 12.04 -6.17 -1.52
C ASN A 44 10.69 -6.18 -2.26
N PRO A 45 10.69 -6.07 -3.59
CA PRO A 45 9.44 -5.95 -4.37
C PRO A 45 8.44 -7.09 -4.13
N GLN A 46 8.91 -8.30 -3.88
CA GLN A 46 8.02 -9.43 -3.61
C GLN A 46 7.16 -9.19 -2.36
N SER A 47 7.73 -8.59 -1.32
CA SER A 47 6.96 -8.29 -0.11
C SER A 47 5.87 -7.25 -0.38
N MET A 48 6.09 -6.35 -1.32
CA MET A 48 5.06 -5.39 -1.74
C MET A 48 3.87 -6.10 -2.37
N LEU A 49 4.12 -7.05 -3.25
CA LEU A 49 3.04 -7.85 -3.88
C LEU A 49 2.27 -8.66 -2.83
N ASP A 50 2.97 -9.24 -1.88
CA ASP A 50 2.36 -10.03 -0.81
C ASP A 50 1.50 -9.18 0.09
N HIS A 51 1.95 -7.99 0.44
CA HIS A 51 1.18 -7.04 1.23
C HIS A 51 -0.08 -6.60 0.47
N ARG A 52 0.05 -6.30 -0.81
CA ARG A 52 -1.08 -5.93 -1.65
C ARG A 52 -2.11 -7.05 -1.72
N ALA A 53 -1.66 -8.30 -1.86
CA ALA A 53 -2.54 -9.46 -1.90
C ALA A 53 -3.30 -9.61 -0.58
N LEU A 54 -2.62 -9.47 0.55
CA LEU A 54 -3.26 -9.51 1.86
C LEU A 54 -4.32 -8.42 2.00
N TYR A 55 -3.98 -7.19 1.63
CA TYR A 55 -4.90 -6.07 1.67
C TYR A 55 -6.17 -6.36 0.85
N ARG A 56 -6.00 -6.85 -0.36
CA ARG A 56 -7.15 -7.14 -1.23
C ARG A 56 -8.04 -8.24 -0.66
N THR A 57 -7.43 -9.27 -0.07
CA THR A 57 -8.20 -10.34 0.57
C THR A 57 -9.01 -9.80 1.74
N LEU A 58 -8.39 -8.99 2.60
CA LEU A 58 -9.05 -8.48 3.80
C LEU A 58 -10.14 -7.45 3.48
N MET A 59 -9.91 -6.59 2.49
CA MET A 59 -10.83 -5.49 2.19
C MET A 59 -11.88 -5.83 1.13
N PHE A 60 -11.57 -6.73 0.21
CA PHE A 60 -12.42 -7.02 -0.94
C PHE A 60 -12.76 -8.50 -1.11
N GLY A 61 -12.08 -9.39 -0.41
CA GLY A 61 -12.30 -10.83 -0.54
C GLY A 61 -13.60 -11.30 0.13
N PRO A 62 -14.01 -12.54 -0.12
CA PRO A 62 -15.20 -13.11 0.52
C PRO A 62 -15.06 -13.11 2.04
N SER A 63 -16.11 -12.65 2.74
CA SER A 63 -16.08 -12.55 4.20
C SER A 63 -17.51 -12.32 4.71
N PRO A 64 -17.83 -12.75 5.95
CA PRO A 64 -19.07 -12.37 6.59
C PRO A 64 -19.21 -10.87 6.83
N LEU A 65 -18.10 -10.14 6.86
CA LEU A 65 -18.10 -8.69 7.03
C LEU A 65 -18.41 -7.98 5.71
N ARG A 66 -19.32 -7.01 5.76
CA ARG A 66 -19.65 -6.19 4.60
C ARG A 66 -18.56 -5.14 4.38
N ARG A 67 -18.52 -4.57 3.18
CA ARG A 67 -17.50 -3.57 2.79
C ARG A 67 -17.46 -2.41 3.79
N TYR A 68 -18.61 -1.86 4.15
CA TYR A 68 -18.64 -0.72 5.05
C TYR A 68 -18.12 -1.07 6.45
N GLN A 69 -18.34 -2.31 6.91
CA GLN A 69 -17.84 -2.76 8.21
C GLN A 69 -16.31 -2.85 8.20
N ARG A 70 -15.74 -3.35 7.11
CA ARG A 70 -14.28 -3.41 6.95
C ARG A 70 -13.66 -2.02 6.94
N GLU A 71 -14.30 -1.08 6.24
CA GLU A 71 -13.85 0.32 6.20
C GLU A 71 -13.94 0.96 7.59
N MET A 72 -15.01 0.70 8.34
CA MET A 72 -15.17 1.23 9.69
C MET A 72 -14.08 0.72 10.62
N ILE A 73 -13.74 -0.57 10.55
CA ILE A 73 -12.67 -1.15 11.35
C ILE A 73 -11.35 -0.45 11.02
N SER A 74 -11.03 -0.29 9.75
CA SER A 74 -9.82 0.40 9.31
C SER A 74 -9.76 1.82 9.83
N THR A 75 -10.87 2.56 9.73
CA THR A 75 -10.94 3.95 10.16
C THR A 75 -10.71 4.09 11.67
N VAL A 76 -11.35 3.23 12.45
CA VAL A 76 -11.21 3.26 13.92
C VAL A 76 -9.78 2.93 14.33
N VAL A 77 -9.20 1.88 13.74
CA VAL A 77 -7.82 1.49 14.05
C VAL A 77 -6.84 2.62 13.69
N SER A 78 -7.00 3.21 12.52
CA SER A 78 -6.15 4.33 12.08
C SER A 78 -6.29 5.53 13.01
N ALA A 79 -7.51 5.87 13.41
CA ALA A 79 -7.76 7.00 14.31
C ALA A 79 -7.10 6.77 15.67
N LEU A 80 -7.25 5.57 16.23
CA LEU A 80 -6.66 5.23 17.53
C LEU A 80 -5.14 5.23 17.48
N ASN A 81 -4.55 4.91 16.33
CA ASN A 81 -3.09 4.89 16.15
C ASN A 81 -2.51 6.22 15.67
N GLY A 82 -3.35 7.24 15.49
CA GLY A 82 -2.88 8.53 15.01
C GLY A 82 -2.42 8.51 13.56
N CYS A 83 -2.97 7.62 12.75
CA CYS A 83 -2.61 7.45 11.35
C CYS A 83 -3.28 8.49 10.46
N HIS A 84 -2.59 8.95 9.40
CA HIS A 84 -3.15 9.90 8.44
C HIS A 84 -4.08 9.27 7.41
N TYR A 85 -4.04 7.97 7.28
CA TYR A 85 -4.83 7.28 6.26
C TYR A 85 -6.32 7.08 6.63
#